data_68fa23ff0436d8f5b64d4358a5a770ed
#
_entry.id   68fa23ff0436d8f5b64d4358a5a770ed
#
_cell.length_a   1.000
_cell.length_b   1.000
_cell.length_c   1.000
_cell.angle_alpha   90.00
_cell.angle_beta   90.00
_cell.angle_gamma   90.00
#
_symmetry.space_group_name_H-M   'P 1'
#
loop_
_entity.id
_entity.type
_entity.pdbx_description
1 polymer ?
#
loop_
_entity_poly.entity_id
_entity_poly.type
_entity_poly.pdbx_seq_one_letter_code
_entity_poly.pdbx_strand_id
1 'polypeptide(L)'
;MSGCGCEVELKDNQQKTVLYWLLAINASMFVFEIGFGWLSESTALIADSLDMLADAIVYAIALYAVGKSIQHKANAALVSGYFQLGLGILILLDIARRLYGESEPHSWFMIGVGTVALVANVICLILIRKHNNDEVHMRASWIFSANDVIANLGVVIAGIFVMVFEQRWPDIVIGSIISVLILRGAYRILTDAKQELASAQKTCEKPSEDKQTTSCCSK
;
A
#
# COMPACT_ATOMS: atom_id res chain seq x y z
N MET A 1 -28.11 19.05 -21.62
CA MET A 1 -27.08 19.16 -20.57
C MET A 1 -27.24 18.03 -19.55
N SER A 2 -27.18 16.77 -19.96
CA SER A 2 -27.39 15.58 -19.09
C SER A 2 -26.22 14.54 -19.21
N GLY A 3 -25.05 14.96 -19.63
CA GLY A 3 -23.88 14.06 -19.79
C GLY A 3 -22.94 13.96 -18.59
N CYS A 4 -22.82 15.00 -17.77
CA CYS A 4 -21.80 15.04 -16.71
C CYS A 4 -22.03 14.03 -15.56
N GLY A 5 -23.28 13.74 -15.21
CA GLY A 5 -23.59 12.80 -14.11
C GLY A 5 -23.28 11.34 -14.47
N CYS A 6 -23.59 10.91 -15.69
CA CYS A 6 -23.36 9.54 -16.14
C CYS A 6 -21.85 9.24 -16.34
N GLU A 7 -21.03 10.21 -16.78
CA GLU A 7 -19.58 10.04 -16.91
C GLU A 7 -18.89 9.88 -15.56
N VAL A 8 -19.27 10.69 -14.56
CA VAL A 8 -18.74 10.59 -13.19
C VAL A 8 -19.11 9.24 -12.57
N GLU A 9 -20.36 8.80 -12.69
CA GLU A 9 -20.82 7.52 -12.15
C GLU A 9 -20.15 6.30 -12.81
N LEU A 10 -19.90 6.35 -14.12
CA LEU A 10 -19.17 5.31 -14.85
C LEU A 10 -17.70 5.25 -14.42
N LYS A 11 -17.05 6.40 -14.21
CA LYS A 11 -15.67 6.48 -13.73
C LYS A 11 -15.56 5.94 -12.32
N ASP A 12 -16.45 6.30 -11.41
CA ASP A 12 -16.52 5.79 -10.05
C ASP A 12 -16.67 4.26 -10.01
N ASN A 13 -17.51 3.69 -10.86
CA ASN A 13 -17.72 2.25 -10.95
C ASN A 13 -16.48 1.51 -11.47
N GLN A 14 -15.76 2.09 -12.44
CA GLN A 14 -14.50 1.52 -12.93
C GLN A 14 -13.42 1.54 -11.85
N GLN A 15 -13.26 2.66 -11.13
CA GLN A 15 -12.32 2.78 -10.02
C GLN A 15 -12.64 1.76 -8.91
N LYS A 16 -13.90 1.61 -8.52
CA LYS A 16 -14.32 0.59 -7.54
C LYS A 16 -13.95 -0.82 -7.97
N THR A 17 -14.19 -1.18 -9.22
CA THR A 17 -13.86 -2.52 -9.73
C THR A 17 -12.36 -2.80 -9.64
N VAL A 18 -11.53 -1.86 -10.05
CA VAL A 18 -10.06 -2.00 -9.95
C VAL A 18 -9.62 -2.12 -8.50
N LEU A 19 -10.11 -1.25 -7.61
CA LEU A 19 -9.77 -1.30 -6.19
C LEU A 19 -10.21 -2.61 -5.51
N TYR A 20 -11.35 -3.20 -5.92
CA TYR A 20 -11.77 -4.52 -5.45
C TYR A 20 -10.78 -5.62 -5.84
N TRP A 21 -10.31 -5.61 -7.07
CA TRP A 21 -9.30 -6.58 -7.51
C TRP A 21 -7.98 -6.39 -6.78
N LEU A 22 -7.51 -5.16 -6.63
CA LEU A 22 -6.28 -4.86 -5.88
C LEU A 22 -6.42 -5.34 -4.42
N LEU A 23 -7.53 -5.03 -3.76
CA LEU A 23 -7.83 -5.49 -2.40
C LEU A 23 -7.82 -7.02 -2.30
N ALA A 24 -8.53 -7.71 -3.21
CA ALA A 24 -8.64 -9.16 -3.18
C ALA A 24 -7.29 -9.86 -3.41
N ILE A 25 -6.49 -9.35 -4.35
CA ILE A 25 -5.16 -9.89 -4.63
C ILE A 25 -4.24 -9.69 -3.43
N ASN A 26 -4.13 -8.46 -2.90
CA ASN A 26 -3.24 -8.17 -1.78
C ASN A 26 -3.66 -8.87 -0.50
N ALA A 27 -4.96 -8.94 -0.19
CA ALA A 27 -5.46 -9.67 0.99
C ALA A 27 -5.18 -11.18 0.90
N SER A 28 -5.34 -11.79 -0.28
CA SER A 28 -5.03 -13.22 -0.47
C SER A 28 -3.53 -13.48 -0.43
N MET A 29 -2.71 -12.60 -1.01
CA MET A 29 -1.25 -12.69 -0.97
C MET A 29 -0.73 -12.51 0.46
N PHE A 30 -1.26 -11.57 1.23
CA PHE A 30 -0.92 -11.44 2.65
C PHE A 30 -1.08 -12.75 3.42
N VAL A 31 -2.25 -13.41 3.30
CA VAL A 31 -2.50 -14.68 4.01
C VAL A 31 -1.53 -15.78 3.54
N PHE A 32 -1.26 -15.82 2.24
CA PHE A 32 -0.33 -16.78 1.66
C PHE A 32 1.11 -16.54 2.14
N GLU A 33 1.60 -15.32 2.04
CA GLU A 33 2.98 -14.96 2.36
C GLU A 33 3.27 -15.00 3.86
N ILE A 34 2.35 -14.53 4.72
CA ILE A 34 2.59 -14.57 6.18
C ILE A 34 2.74 -16.01 6.67
N GLY A 35 1.95 -16.94 6.11
CA GLY A 35 2.05 -18.36 6.41
C GLY A 35 3.41 -18.94 6.02
N PHE A 36 3.84 -18.69 4.79
CA PHE A 36 5.15 -19.17 4.31
C PHE A 36 6.32 -18.41 4.91
N GLY A 37 6.18 -17.11 5.16
CA GLY A 37 7.17 -16.30 5.85
C GLY A 37 7.49 -16.82 7.25
N TRP A 38 6.45 -17.25 7.97
CA TRP A 38 6.63 -17.91 9.27
C TRP A 38 7.28 -19.29 9.14
N LEU A 39 6.79 -20.13 8.22
CA LEU A 39 7.35 -21.47 8.00
C LEU A 39 8.80 -21.46 7.52
N SER A 40 9.19 -20.44 6.75
CA SER A 40 10.54 -20.28 6.21
C SER A 40 11.47 -19.47 7.11
N GLU A 41 10.99 -18.96 8.23
CA GLU A 41 11.71 -18.03 9.11
C GLU A 41 12.32 -16.82 8.38
N SER A 42 11.71 -16.41 7.26
CA SER A 42 12.21 -15.30 6.44
C SER A 42 11.66 -13.95 6.91
N THR A 43 12.57 -13.05 7.28
CA THR A 43 12.25 -11.67 7.62
C THR A 43 11.73 -10.89 6.40
N ALA A 44 12.32 -11.14 5.23
CA ALA A 44 11.92 -10.46 4.00
C ALA A 44 10.51 -10.85 3.59
N LEU A 45 10.12 -12.14 3.65
CA LEU A 45 8.76 -12.58 3.36
C LEU A 45 7.73 -12.05 4.38
N ILE A 46 8.09 -12.00 5.66
CA ILE A 46 7.20 -11.41 6.69
C ILE A 46 7.02 -9.91 6.45
N ALA A 47 8.11 -9.19 6.13
CA ALA A 47 8.02 -7.76 5.82
C ALA A 47 7.16 -7.51 4.58
N ASP A 48 7.34 -8.29 3.52
CA ASP A 48 6.57 -8.22 2.29
C ASP A 48 5.08 -8.53 2.52
N SER A 49 4.77 -9.57 3.30
CA SER A 49 3.38 -9.88 3.66
C SER A 49 2.69 -8.75 4.43
N LEU A 50 3.40 -8.08 5.33
CA LEU A 50 2.84 -6.94 6.08
C LEU A 50 2.66 -5.70 5.19
N ASP A 51 3.46 -5.53 4.15
CA ASP A 51 3.23 -4.52 3.12
C ASP A 51 1.96 -4.82 2.31
N MET A 52 1.76 -6.09 1.89
CA MET A 52 0.51 -6.54 1.27
C MET A 52 -0.72 -6.27 2.14
N LEU A 53 -0.62 -6.45 3.45
CA LEU A 53 -1.69 -6.12 4.39
C LEU A 53 -1.94 -4.61 4.43
N ALA A 54 -0.88 -3.80 4.47
CA ALA A 54 -1.00 -2.34 4.46
C ALA A 54 -1.72 -1.88 3.20
N ASP A 55 -1.34 -2.41 2.05
CA ASP A 55 -1.95 -2.10 0.76
C ASP A 55 -3.41 -2.53 0.69
N ALA A 56 -3.74 -3.74 1.14
CA ALA A 56 -5.12 -4.20 1.21
C ALA A 56 -6.00 -3.24 2.03
N ILE A 57 -5.50 -2.75 3.17
CA ILE A 57 -6.21 -1.76 3.99
C ILE A 57 -6.34 -0.43 3.26
N VAL A 58 -5.29 0.05 2.59
CA VAL A 58 -5.34 1.29 1.78
C VAL A 58 -6.37 1.16 0.67
N TYR A 59 -6.42 0.02 -0.03
CA TYR A 59 -7.41 -0.20 -1.09
C TYR A 59 -8.84 -0.31 -0.54
N ALA A 60 -9.04 -0.95 0.61
CA ALA A 60 -10.34 -0.99 1.29
C ALA A 60 -10.83 0.41 1.67
N ILE A 61 -9.93 1.24 2.19
CA ILE A 61 -10.22 2.62 2.57
C ILE A 61 -10.47 3.49 1.33
N ALA A 62 -9.67 3.33 0.27
CA ALA A 62 -9.87 4.02 -1.00
C ALA A 62 -11.25 3.67 -1.59
N LEU A 63 -11.62 2.39 -1.57
CA LEU A 63 -12.91 1.90 -2.02
C LEU A 63 -14.09 2.53 -1.23
N TYR A 64 -13.94 2.64 0.10
CA TYR A 64 -14.91 3.32 0.95
C TYR A 64 -15.01 4.82 0.65
N ALA A 65 -13.92 5.45 0.22
CA ALA A 65 -13.83 6.88 -0.03
C ALA A 65 -14.31 7.30 -1.44
N VAL A 66 -14.44 6.36 -2.39
CA VAL A 66 -14.95 6.67 -3.75
C VAL A 66 -16.34 7.29 -3.65
N GLY A 67 -16.53 8.46 -4.26
CA GLY A 67 -17.79 9.20 -4.24
C GLY A 67 -18.07 9.98 -2.94
N LYS A 68 -17.15 10.01 -1.95
CA LYS A 68 -17.31 10.78 -0.72
C LYS A 68 -16.57 12.12 -0.73
N SER A 69 -16.84 12.96 0.27
CA SER A 69 -16.22 14.27 0.42
C SER A 69 -14.70 14.20 0.61
N ILE A 70 -14.00 15.27 0.25
CA ILE A 70 -12.53 15.38 0.40
C ILE A 70 -12.08 15.14 1.85
N GLN A 71 -12.84 15.62 2.83
CA GLN A 71 -12.53 15.40 4.25
C GLN A 71 -12.57 13.91 4.64
N HIS A 72 -13.56 13.16 4.14
CA HIS A 72 -13.63 11.72 4.40
C HIS A 72 -12.45 10.96 3.74
N LYS A 73 -12.09 11.34 2.51
CA LYS A 73 -10.94 10.77 1.80
C LYS A 73 -9.62 11.04 2.54
N ALA A 74 -9.44 12.27 3.04
CA ALA A 74 -8.23 12.66 3.77
C ALA A 74 -8.14 11.98 5.15
N ASN A 75 -9.25 11.89 5.89
CA ASN A 75 -9.27 11.15 7.17
C ASN A 75 -8.99 9.65 6.97
N ALA A 76 -9.54 9.06 5.92
CA ALA A 76 -9.26 7.69 5.55
C ALA A 76 -7.77 7.48 5.27
N ALA A 77 -7.14 8.39 4.51
CA ALA A 77 -5.70 8.36 4.26
C ALA A 77 -4.86 8.51 5.54
N LEU A 78 -5.28 9.36 6.50
CA LEU A 78 -4.60 9.46 7.81
C LEU A 78 -4.62 8.13 8.57
N VAL A 79 -5.78 7.47 8.65
CA VAL A 79 -5.92 6.17 9.33
C VAL A 79 -5.01 5.14 8.68
N SER A 80 -5.00 5.06 7.33
CA SER A 80 -4.11 4.17 6.58
C SER A 80 -2.64 4.45 6.86
N GLY A 81 -2.23 5.73 6.85
CA GLY A 81 -0.85 6.13 7.11
C GLY A 81 -0.39 5.77 8.52
N TYR A 82 -1.22 5.96 9.56
CA TYR A 82 -0.88 5.54 10.92
C TYR A 82 -0.82 4.02 11.07
N PHE A 83 -1.71 3.29 10.41
CA PHE A 83 -1.68 1.84 10.40
C PHE A 83 -0.39 1.31 9.76
N GLN A 84 -0.04 1.82 8.58
CA GLN A 84 1.19 1.46 7.88
C GLN A 84 2.45 1.82 8.68
N LEU A 85 2.45 2.97 9.39
CA LEU A 85 3.53 3.33 10.30
C LEU A 85 3.69 2.30 11.43
N GLY A 86 2.58 1.85 12.03
CA GLY A 86 2.58 0.80 13.05
C GLY A 86 3.15 -0.52 12.53
N LEU A 87 2.76 -0.95 11.33
CA LEU A 87 3.30 -2.16 10.69
C LEU A 87 4.80 -2.03 10.42
N GLY A 88 5.27 -0.90 9.89
CA GLY A 88 6.71 -0.66 9.67
C GLY A 88 7.54 -0.75 10.97
N ILE A 89 7.00 -0.26 12.08
CA ILE A 89 7.64 -0.40 13.41
C ILE A 89 7.67 -1.86 13.85
N LEU A 90 6.60 -2.63 13.66
CA LEU A 90 6.55 -4.06 14.01
C LEU A 90 7.59 -4.86 13.22
N ILE A 91 7.78 -4.57 11.93
CA ILE A 91 8.82 -5.19 11.11
C ILE A 91 10.21 -4.87 11.67
N LEU A 92 10.49 -3.61 12.04
CA LEU A 92 11.77 -3.24 12.64
C LEU A 92 12.04 -3.98 13.96
N LEU A 93 11.00 -4.20 14.77
CA LEU A 93 11.12 -4.98 16.01
C LEU A 93 11.40 -6.46 15.73
N ASP A 94 10.78 -7.05 14.69
CA ASP A 94 11.09 -8.44 14.29
C ASP A 94 12.52 -8.56 13.73
N ILE A 95 12.98 -7.61 12.94
CA ILE A 95 14.37 -7.54 12.48
C ILE A 95 15.34 -7.46 13.66
N ALA A 96 15.09 -6.58 14.64
CA ALA A 96 15.90 -6.46 15.83
C ALA A 96 15.95 -7.78 16.61
N ARG A 97 14.81 -8.46 16.78
CA ARG A 97 14.73 -9.77 17.41
C ARG A 97 15.62 -10.81 16.70
N ARG A 98 15.58 -10.86 15.36
CA ARG A 98 16.34 -11.81 14.53
C ARG A 98 17.83 -11.52 14.47
N LEU A 99 18.25 -10.26 14.67
CA LEU A 99 19.68 -9.92 14.80
C LEU A 99 20.33 -10.59 16.01
N TYR A 100 19.58 -10.73 17.12
CA TYR A 100 20.05 -11.34 18.36
C TYR A 100 19.71 -12.83 18.48
N GLY A 101 18.77 -13.35 17.70
CA GLY A 101 18.33 -14.73 17.67
C GLY A 101 18.97 -15.56 16.57
N GLU A 102 18.80 -16.86 16.64
CA GLU A 102 19.11 -17.77 15.55
C GLU A 102 17.90 -17.83 14.62
N SER A 103 18.09 -17.54 13.33
CA SER A 103 17.09 -17.77 12.28
C SER A 103 17.80 -18.33 11.05
N GLU A 104 17.23 -19.36 10.47
CA GLU A 104 17.75 -20.01 9.26
C GLU A 104 16.69 -19.89 8.14
N PRO A 105 16.70 -18.79 7.35
CA PRO A 105 15.72 -18.60 6.32
C PRO A 105 15.83 -19.65 5.22
N HIS A 106 14.70 -20.28 4.88
CA HIS A 106 14.64 -21.30 3.83
C HIS A 106 14.53 -20.65 2.45
N SER A 107 15.64 -20.61 1.72
CA SER A 107 15.78 -19.93 0.41
C SER A 107 14.75 -20.37 -0.63
N TRP A 108 14.39 -21.65 -0.70
CA TRP A 108 13.40 -22.15 -1.65
C TRP A 108 12.01 -21.54 -1.46
N PHE A 109 11.58 -21.34 -0.21
CA PHE A 109 10.31 -20.66 0.07
C PHE A 109 10.39 -19.17 -0.30
N MET A 110 11.49 -18.49 0.00
CA MET A 110 11.69 -17.09 -0.37
C MET A 110 11.59 -16.90 -1.90
N ILE A 111 12.28 -17.73 -2.67
CA ILE A 111 12.26 -17.66 -4.14
C ILE A 111 10.87 -18.00 -4.69
N GLY A 112 10.28 -19.11 -4.24
CA GLY A 112 9.00 -19.57 -4.75
C GLY A 112 7.85 -18.62 -4.42
N VAL A 113 7.69 -18.26 -3.15
CA VAL A 113 6.63 -17.37 -2.67
C VAL A 113 6.84 -15.96 -3.20
N GLY A 114 8.07 -15.41 -3.10
CA GLY A 114 8.39 -14.09 -3.63
C GLY A 114 8.18 -13.97 -5.14
N THR A 115 8.37 -15.06 -5.92
CA THR A 115 8.05 -15.07 -7.34
C THR A 115 6.53 -15.00 -7.57
N VAL A 116 5.72 -15.72 -6.79
CA VAL A 116 4.26 -15.65 -6.87
C VAL A 116 3.77 -14.24 -6.51
N ALA A 117 4.32 -13.64 -5.46
CA ALA A 117 4.02 -12.28 -5.04
C ALA A 117 4.40 -11.26 -6.13
N LEU A 118 5.60 -11.39 -6.72
CA LEU A 118 6.04 -10.53 -7.82
C LEU A 118 5.06 -10.58 -8.99
N VAL A 119 4.59 -11.77 -9.38
CA VAL A 119 3.59 -11.91 -10.46
C VAL A 119 2.27 -11.25 -10.07
N ALA A 120 1.79 -11.46 -8.84
CA ALA A 120 0.57 -10.84 -8.34
C ALA A 120 0.67 -9.30 -8.38
N ASN A 121 1.78 -8.72 -7.91
CA ASN A 121 1.99 -7.27 -7.90
C ASN A 121 2.19 -6.67 -9.29
N VAL A 122 2.82 -7.40 -10.22
CA VAL A 122 2.84 -6.99 -11.64
C VAL A 122 1.43 -6.94 -12.22
N ILE A 123 0.57 -7.90 -11.88
CA ILE A 123 -0.86 -7.87 -12.29
C ILE A 123 -1.55 -6.64 -11.69
N CYS A 124 -1.37 -6.37 -10.39
CA CYS A 124 -1.91 -5.17 -9.72
C CYS A 124 -1.45 -3.88 -10.42
N LEU A 125 -0.16 -3.77 -10.72
CA LEU A 125 0.43 -2.61 -11.39
C LEU A 125 -0.18 -2.40 -12.79
N ILE A 126 -0.41 -3.48 -13.55
CA ILE A 126 -1.06 -3.42 -14.86
C ILE A 126 -2.52 -2.97 -14.74
N LEU A 127 -3.26 -3.49 -13.75
CA LEU A 127 -4.66 -3.13 -13.52
C LEU A 127 -4.82 -1.64 -13.20
N ILE A 128 -3.95 -1.10 -12.34
CA ILE A 128 -4.06 0.30 -11.91
C ILE A 128 -3.46 1.28 -12.91
N ARG A 129 -2.60 0.84 -13.84
CA ARG A 129 -1.88 1.69 -14.80
C ARG A 129 -2.79 2.63 -15.59
N LYS A 130 -3.99 2.20 -15.93
CA LYS A 130 -4.96 3.00 -16.68
C LYS A 130 -5.49 4.20 -15.88
N HIS A 131 -5.36 4.18 -14.57
CA HIS A 131 -5.90 5.16 -13.63
C HIS A 131 -4.80 5.99 -12.95
N ASN A 132 -3.53 5.88 -13.37
CA ASN A 132 -2.39 6.56 -12.75
C ASN A 132 -2.44 8.09 -12.87
N ASN A 133 -3.15 8.62 -13.85
CA ASN A 133 -3.34 10.06 -14.10
C ASN A 133 -4.69 10.59 -13.61
N ASP A 134 -5.47 9.74 -12.94
CA ASP A 134 -6.75 10.12 -12.37
C ASP A 134 -6.59 10.95 -11.08
N GLU A 135 -7.40 10.71 -10.09
CA GLU A 135 -7.36 11.40 -8.81
C GLU A 135 -6.13 11.02 -7.97
N VAL A 136 -5.79 11.86 -6.98
CA VAL A 136 -4.57 11.74 -6.14
C VAL A 136 -4.46 10.35 -5.48
N HIS A 137 -5.58 9.78 -5.00
CA HIS A 137 -5.60 8.46 -4.37
C HIS A 137 -5.27 7.32 -5.36
N MET A 138 -5.71 7.42 -6.62
CA MET A 138 -5.38 6.41 -7.66
C MET A 138 -3.91 6.49 -8.06
N ARG A 139 -3.35 7.70 -8.16
CA ARG A 139 -1.92 7.90 -8.43
C ARG A 139 -1.05 7.39 -7.28
N ALA A 140 -1.46 7.62 -6.03
CA ALA A 140 -0.78 7.07 -4.86
C ALA A 140 -0.78 5.53 -4.91
N SER A 141 -1.94 4.91 -5.16
CA SER A 141 -2.06 3.45 -5.29
C SER A 141 -1.15 2.88 -6.40
N TRP A 142 -1.00 3.59 -7.55
CA TRP A 142 -0.07 3.16 -8.60
C TRP A 142 1.39 3.21 -8.14
N ILE A 143 1.80 4.25 -7.41
CA ILE A 143 3.17 4.39 -6.87
C ILE A 143 3.46 3.26 -5.86
N PHE A 144 2.49 2.92 -5.00
CA PHE A 144 2.64 1.81 -4.06
C PHE A 144 2.81 0.49 -4.79
N SER A 145 1.90 0.15 -5.70
CA SER A 145 2.00 -1.08 -6.49
C SER A 145 3.32 -1.21 -7.29
N ALA A 146 3.90 -0.08 -7.73
CA ALA A 146 5.22 -0.08 -8.37
C ALA A 146 6.35 -0.38 -7.36
N ASN A 147 6.25 0.15 -6.14
CA ASN A 147 7.21 -0.14 -5.08
C ASN A 147 7.17 -1.61 -4.65
N ASP A 148 5.98 -2.23 -4.61
CA ASP A 148 5.80 -3.63 -4.24
C ASP A 148 6.48 -4.58 -5.24
N VAL A 149 6.40 -4.26 -6.53
CA VAL A 149 7.14 -5.00 -7.56
C VAL A 149 8.65 -4.97 -7.28
N ILE A 150 9.19 -3.82 -6.84
CA ILE A 150 10.62 -3.68 -6.48
C ILE A 150 10.92 -4.45 -5.20
N ALA A 151 10.06 -4.39 -4.19
CA ALA A 151 10.22 -5.10 -2.92
C ALA A 151 10.24 -6.61 -3.13
N ASN A 152 9.27 -7.13 -3.88
CA ASN A 152 9.18 -8.56 -4.20
C ASN A 152 10.36 -9.07 -5.03
N LEU A 153 10.83 -8.28 -5.98
CA LEU A 153 12.07 -8.60 -6.69
C LEU A 153 13.24 -8.70 -5.71
N GLY A 154 13.30 -7.81 -4.72
CA GLY A 154 14.27 -7.85 -3.63
C GLY A 154 14.20 -9.14 -2.82
N VAL A 155 13.00 -9.62 -2.47
CA VAL A 155 12.80 -10.89 -1.74
C VAL A 155 13.34 -12.09 -2.54
N VAL A 156 13.06 -12.15 -3.84
CA VAL A 156 13.56 -13.20 -4.73
C VAL A 156 15.10 -13.17 -4.79
N ILE A 157 15.68 -11.98 -4.94
CA ILE A 157 17.15 -11.80 -4.96
C ILE A 157 17.76 -12.23 -3.61
N ALA A 158 17.13 -11.84 -2.49
CA ALA A 158 17.58 -12.27 -1.15
C ALA A 158 17.56 -13.79 -1.03
N GLY A 159 16.49 -14.45 -1.49
CA GLY A 159 16.38 -15.91 -1.50
C GLY A 159 17.50 -16.59 -2.29
N ILE A 160 17.85 -16.04 -3.47
CA ILE A 160 18.98 -16.54 -4.27
C ILE A 160 20.29 -16.38 -3.51
N PHE A 161 20.54 -15.24 -2.88
CA PHE A 161 21.77 -15.02 -2.10
C PHE A 161 21.83 -15.90 -0.86
N VAL A 162 20.72 -16.10 -0.14
CA VAL A 162 20.66 -17.06 0.98
C VAL A 162 21.01 -18.46 0.48
N MET A 163 20.49 -18.87 -0.67
CA MET A 163 20.78 -20.18 -1.27
C MET A 163 22.26 -20.36 -1.65
N VAL A 164 22.90 -19.30 -2.17
CA VAL A 164 24.29 -19.37 -2.66
C VAL A 164 25.30 -19.25 -1.52
N PHE A 165 25.04 -18.37 -0.56
CA PHE A 165 25.99 -18.06 0.51
C PHE A 165 25.72 -18.83 1.80
N GLU A 166 24.57 -19.50 1.92
CA GLU A 166 24.12 -20.21 3.14
C GLU A 166 24.16 -19.31 4.38
N GLN A 167 23.79 -18.03 4.19
CA GLN A 167 23.86 -17.00 5.21
C GLN A 167 22.55 -16.24 5.31
N ARG A 168 22.13 -15.87 6.54
CA ARG A 168 20.89 -15.14 6.80
C ARG A 168 20.94 -13.64 6.48
N TRP A 169 22.13 -13.07 6.30
CA TRP A 169 22.31 -11.64 6.13
C TRP A 169 21.56 -11.03 4.93
N PRO A 170 21.48 -11.66 3.74
CA PRO A 170 20.74 -11.11 2.62
C PRO A 170 19.25 -10.92 2.92
N ASP A 171 18.63 -11.86 3.65
CA ASP A 171 17.25 -11.79 4.07
C ASP A 171 17.01 -10.61 5.04
N ILE A 172 17.85 -10.44 6.04
CA ILE A 172 17.77 -9.33 7.00
C ILE A 172 17.97 -7.98 6.30
N VAL A 173 18.92 -7.88 5.37
CA VAL A 173 19.19 -6.64 4.64
C VAL A 173 17.99 -6.25 3.76
N ILE A 174 17.45 -7.18 3.01
CA ILE A 174 16.28 -6.92 2.14
C ILE A 174 15.04 -6.60 2.98
N GLY A 175 14.77 -7.36 4.05
CA GLY A 175 13.69 -7.04 4.99
C GLY A 175 13.81 -5.64 5.59
N SER A 176 15.06 -5.21 5.91
CA SER A 176 15.31 -3.84 6.38
C SER A 176 15.03 -2.79 5.32
N ILE A 177 15.40 -3.04 4.07
CA ILE A 177 15.09 -2.13 2.95
C ILE A 177 13.58 -2.00 2.75
N ILE A 178 12.85 -3.12 2.74
CA ILE A 178 11.39 -3.14 2.62
C ILE A 178 10.76 -2.34 3.77
N SER A 179 11.19 -2.57 5.02
CA SER A 179 10.72 -1.82 6.18
C SER A 179 10.92 -0.31 6.03
N VAL A 180 12.06 0.14 5.51
CA VAL A 180 12.31 1.57 5.22
C VAL A 180 11.39 2.09 4.14
N LEU A 181 11.09 1.31 3.11
CA LEU A 181 10.13 1.69 2.05
C LEU A 181 8.72 1.87 2.62
N ILE A 182 8.25 0.93 3.47
CA ILE A 182 6.96 1.01 4.16
C ILE A 182 6.87 2.29 5.01
N LEU A 183 7.89 2.57 5.82
CA LEU A 183 7.92 3.76 6.68
C LEU A 183 7.93 5.07 5.87
N ARG A 184 8.65 5.12 4.75
CA ARG A 184 8.62 6.26 3.82
C ARG A 184 7.25 6.45 3.17
N GLY A 185 6.61 5.34 2.78
CA GLY A 185 5.23 5.33 2.27
C GLY A 185 4.25 5.90 3.29
N ALA A 186 4.31 5.41 4.54
CA ALA A 186 3.49 5.90 5.64
C ALA A 186 3.67 7.41 5.88
N TYR A 187 4.93 7.88 5.93
CA TYR A 187 5.23 9.31 6.11
C TYR A 187 4.64 10.17 4.99
N ARG A 188 4.75 9.71 3.74
CA ARG A 188 4.21 10.41 2.57
C ARG A 188 2.69 10.50 2.63
N ILE A 189 2.00 9.38 2.90
CA ILE A 189 0.55 9.35 3.05
C ILE A 189 0.09 10.33 4.14
N LEU A 190 0.72 10.29 5.31
CA LEU A 190 0.38 11.16 6.43
C LEU A 190 0.57 12.65 6.08
N THR A 191 1.63 12.97 5.34
CA THR A 191 1.92 14.35 4.92
C THR A 191 0.89 14.84 3.91
N ASP A 192 0.60 14.04 2.89
CA ASP A 192 -0.35 14.38 1.83
C ASP A 192 -1.78 14.54 2.42
N ALA A 193 -2.20 13.62 3.28
CA ALA A 193 -3.50 13.68 3.94
C ALA A 193 -3.66 14.91 4.84
N LYS A 194 -2.62 15.30 5.58
CA LYS A 194 -2.63 16.52 6.40
C LYS A 194 -2.72 17.79 5.55
N GLN A 195 -2.02 17.81 4.40
CA GLN A 195 -2.09 18.93 3.46
C GLN A 195 -3.48 19.08 2.84
N GLU A 196 -4.13 17.98 2.45
CA GLU A 196 -5.50 17.99 1.94
C GLU A 196 -6.50 18.52 2.97
N LEU A 197 -6.39 18.06 4.23
CA LEU A 197 -7.25 18.56 5.32
C LEU A 197 -7.06 20.06 5.56
N ALA A 198 -5.81 20.53 5.59
CA ALA A 198 -5.52 21.94 5.77
C ALA A 198 -6.03 22.81 4.60
N SER A 199 -5.99 22.28 3.38
CA SER A 199 -6.52 22.95 2.19
C SER A 199 -8.04 23.00 2.21
N ALA A 200 -8.72 21.92 2.60
CA ALA A 200 -10.16 21.86 2.74
C ALA A 200 -10.69 22.85 3.81
N GLN A 201 -9.98 22.99 4.93
CA GLN A 201 -10.33 23.98 5.97
C GLN A 201 -10.19 25.43 5.48
N LYS A 202 -9.11 25.76 4.76
CA LYS A 202 -8.91 27.11 4.21
C LYS A 202 -9.97 27.50 3.16
N THR A 203 -10.50 26.52 2.44
CA THR A 203 -11.58 26.76 1.46
C THR A 203 -12.91 27.05 2.15
N CYS A 204 -13.15 26.46 3.34
CA CYS A 204 -14.34 26.76 4.15
C CYS A 204 -14.26 28.10 4.90
N GLU A 205 -13.04 28.61 5.19
CA GLU A 205 -12.84 29.88 5.94
C GLU A 205 -12.82 31.15 5.08
N LYS A 206 -12.72 31.05 3.74
CA LYS A 206 -12.86 32.23 2.88
C LYS A 206 -14.35 32.57 2.74
N PRO A 207 -14.84 33.73 3.27
CA PRO A 207 -16.17 34.20 2.99
C PRO A 207 -16.28 34.46 1.49
N SER A 208 -17.19 33.80 0.81
CA SER A 208 -17.50 34.06 -0.58
C SER A 208 -18.09 35.46 -0.70
N GLU A 209 -17.34 36.41 -1.26
CA GLU A 209 -17.88 37.69 -1.76
C GLU A 209 -18.80 37.49 -3.00
N ASP A 210 -19.06 36.23 -3.38
CA ASP A 210 -19.97 35.95 -4.50
C ASP A 210 -21.02 34.93 -4.06
N LYS A 211 -22.27 35.43 -3.93
CA LYS A 211 -23.45 34.69 -3.60
C LYS A 211 -23.83 33.77 -4.77
N GLN A 212 -23.26 32.57 -4.86
CA GLN A 212 -23.86 31.50 -5.70
C GLN A 212 -23.34 30.06 -5.48
N THR A 213 -22.65 29.73 -4.36
CA THR A 213 -22.29 28.32 -4.08
C THR A 213 -22.50 27.94 -2.61
N THR A 214 -23.71 28.14 -2.10
CA THR A 214 -24.13 27.56 -0.81
C THR A 214 -24.74 26.17 -1.02
N SER A 215 -23.90 25.16 -1.29
CA SER A 215 -24.39 23.76 -1.28
C SER A 215 -23.31 22.69 -1.07
N CYS A 216 -22.17 23.00 -0.45
CA CYS A 216 -21.13 22.00 -0.23
C CYS A 216 -20.77 21.69 1.23
N CYS A 217 -21.46 22.27 2.24
CA CYS A 217 -21.11 22.06 3.65
C CYS A 217 -22.17 21.36 4.50
N SER A 218 -23.15 20.69 3.93
CA SER A 218 -24.11 19.89 4.72
C SER A 218 -24.55 18.65 3.97
N LYS A 219 -23.80 17.54 4.14
CA LYS A 219 -24.33 16.18 4.38
C LYS A 219 -23.19 15.18 4.42
#